data_0ff5020e285c5ffcd046830d4c30efce
#
_entry.id   0ff5020e285c5ffcd046830d4c30efce
#
_cell.length_a   1.000
_cell.length_b   1.000
_cell.length_c   1.000
_cell.angle_alpha   90.00
_cell.angle_beta   90.00
_cell.angle_gamma   90.00
#
_symmetry.space_group_name_H-M   'P 1'
#
loop_
_entity.id
_entity.type
_entity.pdbx_description
1 polymer ?
#
loop_
_entity_poly.entity_id
_entity_poly.type
_entity_poly.pdbx_seq_one_letter_code
_entity_poly.pdbx_strand_id
1 'polypeptide(L)'
;MTTRLGLRENLPQFALLVLINAFVGGMVGLERTVLPLLGEQEFGLSSKTAITSFIVSFGITKAVLNLIAARLSERVGRKPLLVTGWLFALPVPFLLIYAPSWWWIDVANILLGVNQALAWSMTVIMKVDLVGPKRRGLALGLNEFAGYFSVGLMSWATGYIAGHYALRPHPFYLGIGIAVIGLTLSMFFVRETLAHVQLEARGHASPSAVTLGHVFYVTTIGNASLFAACQAGLVNNLNDGMSWGIYPLYFASFGLGVEAIGVIKAIYPGVWGVLQIATGPLSDRWGRKGLIAGGMIVQAAGIWLTVTVSTYPAWITGAVLQGLGTAMVYPTLLAAITDHTHPTSRATSLGVYRFWRDSGYAIGALLSGIVADLVGLGAAIHLVAALTLLSGLVVAFAMAEANPQPVAVAS
;
A
#
# COMPACT_ATOMS: atom_id res chain seq x y z
N MET A 1 -9.20 -16.03 -30.13
CA MET A 1 -9.20 -14.57 -30.04
C MET A 1 -7.78 -14.08 -30.25
N THR A 2 -7.55 -13.13 -31.16
CA THR A 2 -6.23 -12.55 -31.41
C THR A 2 -5.87 -11.65 -30.22
N THR A 3 -4.73 -11.93 -29.58
CA THR A 3 -4.19 -11.09 -28.49
C THR A 3 -3.83 -9.72 -29.05
N ARG A 4 -4.40 -8.64 -28.48
CA ARG A 4 -4.12 -7.25 -28.86
C ARG A 4 -3.79 -6.42 -27.63
N LEU A 5 -2.77 -5.56 -27.74
CA LEU A 5 -2.43 -4.59 -26.71
C LEU A 5 -3.31 -3.34 -26.88
N GLY A 6 -3.73 -2.75 -25.79
CA GLY A 6 -4.45 -1.47 -25.78
C GLY A 6 -5.57 -1.44 -24.77
N LEU A 7 -5.85 -0.23 -24.25
CA LEU A 7 -6.90 -0.04 -23.25
C LEU A 7 -8.31 -0.27 -23.83
N ARG A 8 -8.55 0.24 -25.05
CA ARG A 8 -9.88 0.10 -25.71
C ARG A 8 -10.17 -1.35 -26.05
N GLU A 9 -9.17 -2.09 -26.53
CA GLU A 9 -9.23 -3.47 -26.95
C GLU A 9 -9.51 -4.41 -25.76
N ASN A 10 -9.05 -4.03 -24.58
CA ASN A 10 -9.13 -4.85 -23.36
C ASN A 10 -9.97 -4.19 -22.25
N LEU A 11 -10.79 -3.19 -22.56
CA LEU A 11 -11.52 -2.38 -21.58
C LEU A 11 -12.34 -3.21 -20.57
N PRO A 12 -13.10 -4.27 -20.96
CA PRO A 12 -13.86 -5.05 -20.00
C PRO A 12 -12.97 -5.78 -18.98
N GLN A 13 -11.85 -6.37 -19.41
CA GLN A 13 -10.91 -7.04 -18.52
C GLN A 13 -10.16 -6.03 -17.64
N PHE A 14 -9.80 -4.87 -18.19
CA PHE A 14 -9.17 -3.81 -17.45
C PHE A 14 -10.09 -3.28 -16.34
N ALA A 15 -11.35 -2.98 -16.65
CA ALA A 15 -12.33 -2.52 -15.67
C ALA A 15 -12.61 -3.57 -14.58
N LEU A 16 -12.71 -4.84 -14.96
CA LEU A 16 -12.84 -5.95 -14.02
C LEU A 16 -11.66 -6.02 -13.05
N LEU A 17 -10.42 -5.87 -13.54
CA LEU A 17 -9.22 -5.87 -12.70
C LEU A 17 -9.13 -4.63 -11.79
N VAL A 18 -9.67 -3.49 -12.22
CA VAL A 18 -9.80 -2.30 -11.35
C VAL A 18 -10.79 -2.58 -10.22
N LEU A 19 -11.95 -3.17 -10.52
CA LEU A 19 -12.95 -3.56 -9.53
C LEU A 19 -12.40 -4.60 -8.54
N ILE A 20 -11.70 -5.63 -9.05
CA ILE A 20 -11.07 -6.64 -8.18
C ILE A 20 -10.05 -5.99 -7.26
N ASN A 21 -9.27 -5.01 -7.75
CA ASN A 21 -8.31 -4.30 -6.90
C ASN A 21 -9.00 -3.43 -5.83
N ALA A 22 -10.18 -2.88 -6.12
CA ALA A 22 -10.99 -2.23 -5.10
C ALA A 22 -11.38 -3.21 -3.98
N PHE A 23 -11.78 -4.44 -4.30
CA PHE A 23 -12.04 -5.47 -3.31
C PHE A 23 -10.78 -5.87 -2.53
N VAL A 24 -9.61 -5.97 -3.18
CA VAL A 24 -8.33 -6.22 -2.50
C VAL A 24 -8.03 -5.11 -1.49
N GLY A 25 -8.20 -3.84 -1.86
CA GLY A 25 -8.07 -2.70 -0.95
C GLY A 25 -9.11 -2.75 0.17
N GLY A 26 -10.36 -3.13 -0.16
CA GLY A 26 -11.43 -3.28 0.81
C GLY A 26 -11.10 -4.26 1.94
N MET A 27 -10.45 -5.38 1.64
CA MET A 27 -9.98 -6.35 2.65
C MET A 27 -9.02 -5.72 3.66
N VAL A 28 -8.16 -4.80 3.22
CA VAL A 28 -7.28 -4.05 4.14
C VAL A 28 -8.08 -3.06 4.97
N GLY A 29 -8.98 -2.31 4.34
CA GLY A 29 -9.79 -1.28 5.02
C GLY A 29 -10.67 -1.82 6.14
N LEU A 30 -11.15 -3.06 6.02
CA LEU A 30 -11.98 -3.73 7.03
C LEU A 30 -11.40 -3.68 8.45
N GLU A 31 -10.09 -3.70 8.58
CA GLU A 31 -9.41 -3.89 9.85
C GLU A 31 -8.91 -2.58 10.48
N ARG A 32 -8.67 -1.54 9.67
CA ARG A 32 -7.84 -0.38 10.06
C ARG A 32 -8.50 0.57 11.05
N THR A 33 -9.80 0.50 11.21
CA THR A 33 -10.55 1.27 12.25
C THR A 33 -10.80 0.42 13.47
N VAL A 34 -11.17 -0.85 13.28
CA VAL A 34 -11.80 -1.68 14.32
C VAL A 34 -10.79 -2.50 15.12
N LEU A 35 -9.77 -3.11 14.47
CA LEU A 35 -8.89 -4.06 15.16
C LEU A 35 -8.11 -3.48 16.35
N PRO A 36 -7.54 -2.28 16.31
CA PRO A 36 -6.86 -1.74 17.50
C PRO A 36 -7.79 -1.58 18.69
N LEU A 37 -9.03 -1.12 18.46
CA LEU A 37 -10.04 -0.99 19.50
C LEU A 37 -10.53 -2.34 20.01
N LEU A 38 -10.67 -3.32 19.11
CA LEU A 38 -11.02 -4.69 19.46
C LEU A 38 -9.96 -5.32 20.37
N GLY A 39 -8.66 -5.09 20.08
CA GLY A 39 -7.54 -5.55 20.90
C GLY A 39 -7.60 -5.00 22.33
N GLU A 40 -7.89 -3.72 22.48
CA GLU A 40 -8.01 -3.08 23.79
C GLU A 40 -9.30 -3.45 24.53
N GLN A 41 -10.46 -3.40 23.85
CA GLN A 41 -11.77 -3.49 24.51
C GLN A 41 -12.28 -4.92 24.70
N GLU A 42 -12.06 -5.83 23.73
CA GLU A 42 -12.55 -7.20 23.82
C GLU A 42 -11.49 -8.20 24.24
N PHE A 43 -10.23 -8.02 23.78
CA PHE A 43 -9.13 -8.91 24.17
C PHE A 43 -8.38 -8.42 25.42
N GLY A 44 -8.67 -7.23 25.93
CA GLY A 44 -8.09 -6.71 27.17
C GLY A 44 -6.58 -6.43 27.07
N LEU A 45 -6.05 -6.21 25.86
CA LEU A 45 -4.64 -5.97 25.67
C LEU A 45 -4.26 -4.55 26.13
N SER A 46 -3.35 -4.45 27.11
CA SER A 46 -2.81 -3.18 27.57
C SER A 46 -1.61 -2.71 26.72
N SER A 47 -0.78 -3.64 26.24
CA SER A 47 0.40 -3.34 25.42
C SER A 47 0.01 -2.92 24.00
N LYS A 48 0.46 -1.74 23.59
CA LYS A 48 0.25 -1.22 22.23
C LYS A 48 1.09 -2.00 21.20
N THR A 49 2.25 -2.50 21.62
CA THR A 49 3.08 -3.43 20.82
C THR A 49 2.32 -4.72 20.53
N ALA A 50 1.65 -5.29 21.54
CA ALA A 50 0.83 -6.49 21.32
C ALA A 50 -0.37 -6.19 20.41
N ILE A 51 -1.05 -5.05 20.59
CA ILE A 51 -2.16 -4.65 19.73
C ILE A 51 -1.72 -4.46 18.28
N THR A 52 -0.54 -3.88 18.03
CA THR A 52 -0.06 -3.61 16.66
C THR A 52 0.58 -4.83 15.98
N SER A 53 0.70 -5.99 16.65
CA SER A 53 1.32 -7.21 16.10
C SER A 53 0.68 -7.68 14.80
N PHE A 54 -0.64 -7.47 14.62
CA PHE A 54 -1.34 -7.82 13.39
C PHE A 54 -0.82 -7.06 12.16
N ILE A 55 -0.36 -5.81 12.33
CA ILE A 55 0.25 -5.04 11.25
C ILE A 55 1.67 -5.53 10.99
N VAL A 56 2.39 -5.94 12.04
CA VAL A 56 3.74 -6.51 11.91
C VAL A 56 3.68 -7.81 11.10
N SER A 57 2.79 -8.73 11.46
CA SER A 57 2.59 -10.01 10.76
C SER A 57 2.16 -9.80 9.30
N PHE A 58 1.22 -8.89 9.06
CA PHE A 58 0.81 -8.46 7.72
C PHE A 58 1.98 -7.89 6.90
N GLY A 59 2.72 -6.93 7.46
CA GLY A 59 3.79 -6.21 6.77
C GLY A 59 4.96 -7.11 6.38
N ILE A 60 5.42 -7.96 7.30
CA ILE A 60 6.50 -8.93 7.03
C ILE A 60 6.08 -9.89 5.92
N THR A 61 4.90 -10.49 6.04
CA THR A 61 4.39 -11.43 5.04
C THR A 61 4.30 -10.79 3.67
N LYS A 62 3.72 -9.60 3.58
CA LYS A 62 3.57 -8.86 2.33
C LYS A 62 4.92 -8.48 1.72
N ALA A 63 5.87 -7.98 2.53
CA ALA A 63 7.19 -7.57 2.06
C ALA A 63 7.96 -8.75 1.46
N VAL A 64 8.03 -9.88 2.17
CA VAL A 64 8.75 -11.08 1.72
C VAL A 64 8.13 -11.64 0.45
N LEU A 65 6.81 -11.79 0.42
CA LEU A 65 6.13 -12.39 -0.74
C LEU A 65 6.17 -11.48 -1.98
N ASN A 66 6.19 -10.16 -1.84
CA ASN A 66 6.34 -9.24 -2.97
C ASN A 66 7.67 -9.41 -3.72
N LEU A 67 8.75 -9.82 -3.04
CA LEU A 67 10.04 -10.13 -3.69
C LEU A 67 9.93 -11.28 -4.69
N ILE A 68 9.08 -12.25 -4.42
CA ILE A 68 8.97 -13.49 -5.21
C ILE A 68 7.75 -13.52 -6.13
N ALA A 69 6.69 -12.76 -5.81
CA ALA A 69 5.42 -12.80 -6.53
C ALA A 69 5.57 -12.49 -8.02
N ALA A 70 6.38 -11.49 -8.38
CA ALA A 70 6.63 -11.12 -9.77
C ALA A 70 7.28 -12.28 -10.56
N ARG A 71 8.35 -12.88 -10.03
CA ARG A 71 9.03 -14.02 -10.67
C ARG A 71 8.13 -15.25 -10.73
N LEU A 72 7.37 -15.51 -9.68
CA LEU A 72 6.44 -16.63 -9.64
C LEU A 72 5.35 -16.48 -10.70
N SER A 73 4.90 -15.26 -10.97
CA SER A 73 3.89 -14.97 -11.99
C SER A 73 4.36 -15.28 -13.43
N GLU A 74 5.66 -15.20 -13.69
CA GLU A 74 6.23 -15.56 -14.99
C GLU A 74 6.21 -17.07 -15.24
N ARG A 75 6.29 -17.88 -14.19
CA ARG A 75 6.31 -19.34 -14.25
C ARG A 75 4.93 -19.97 -14.19
N VAL A 76 4.10 -19.49 -13.26
CA VAL A 76 2.79 -20.09 -12.93
C VAL A 76 1.65 -19.41 -13.70
N GLY A 77 1.86 -18.16 -14.15
CA GLY A 77 0.83 -17.31 -14.74
C GLY A 77 0.25 -16.32 -13.72
N ARG A 78 -0.41 -15.27 -14.24
CA ARG A 78 -0.96 -14.18 -13.41
C ARG A 78 -2.28 -14.58 -12.76
N LYS A 79 -3.19 -15.19 -13.53
CA LYS A 79 -4.51 -15.60 -13.06
C LYS A 79 -4.43 -16.64 -11.92
N PRO A 80 -3.64 -17.72 -11.99
CA PRO A 80 -3.53 -18.67 -10.89
C PRO A 80 -3.09 -18.01 -9.58
N LEU A 81 -2.13 -17.07 -9.63
CA LEU A 81 -1.66 -16.37 -8.43
C LEU A 81 -2.71 -15.39 -7.88
N LEU A 82 -3.48 -14.71 -8.75
CA LEU A 82 -4.59 -13.87 -8.33
C LEU A 82 -5.65 -14.70 -7.59
N VAL A 83 -6.02 -15.86 -8.13
CA VAL A 83 -6.99 -16.79 -7.50
C VAL A 83 -6.44 -17.33 -6.19
N THR A 84 -5.16 -17.75 -6.15
CA THR A 84 -4.49 -18.19 -4.92
C THR A 84 -4.52 -17.09 -3.85
N GLY A 85 -4.26 -15.84 -4.22
CA GLY A 85 -4.39 -14.70 -3.29
C GLY A 85 -5.79 -14.61 -2.67
N TRP A 86 -6.85 -14.79 -3.43
CA TRP A 86 -8.23 -14.79 -2.93
C TRP A 86 -8.56 -16.01 -2.06
N LEU A 87 -8.00 -17.18 -2.36
CA LEU A 87 -8.16 -18.37 -1.50
C LEU A 87 -7.59 -18.11 -0.09
N PHE A 88 -6.47 -17.37 0.00
CA PHE A 88 -5.92 -16.95 1.30
C PHE A 88 -6.74 -15.84 1.97
N ALA A 89 -7.46 -15.00 1.21
CA ALA A 89 -8.36 -13.99 1.77
C ALA A 89 -9.63 -14.59 2.37
N LEU A 90 -10.12 -15.70 1.82
CA LEU A 90 -11.41 -16.27 2.19
C LEU A 90 -11.54 -16.62 3.69
N PRO A 91 -10.57 -17.23 4.37
CA PRO A 91 -10.65 -17.51 5.81
C PRO A 91 -10.48 -16.27 6.70
N VAL A 92 -9.92 -15.16 6.20
CA VAL A 92 -9.60 -13.97 7.01
C VAL A 92 -10.80 -13.45 7.81
N PRO A 93 -11.96 -13.10 7.21
CA PRO A 93 -13.08 -12.57 7.98
C PRO A 93 -13.64 -13.56 8.99
N PHE A 94 -13.60 -14.86 8.71
CA PHE A 94 -14.02 -15.89 9.67
C PHE A 94 -13.08 -15.96 10.86
N LEU A 95 -11.76 -15.90 10.64
CA LEU A 95 -10.79 -15.84 11.72
C LEU A 95 -10.99 -14.61 12.59
N LEU A 96 -11.28 -13.44 12.01
CA LEU A 96 -11.56 -12.21 12.76
C LEU A 96 -12.85 -12.32 13.60
N ILE A 97 -13.92 -12.90 13.01
CA ILE A 97 -15.21 -13.09 13.69
C ILE A 97 -15.10 -14.04 14.87
N TYR A 98 -14.44 -15.19 14.68
CA TYR A 98 -14.43 -16.29 15.64
C TYR A 98 -13.13 -16.40 16.44
N ALA A 99 -12.22 -15.43 16.35
CA ALA A 99 -10.95 -15.44 17.08
C ALA A 99 -11.13 -15.65 18.57
N PRO A 100 -10.64 -16.75 19.17
CA PRO A 100 -10.70 -16.96 20.61
C PRO A 100 -9.57 -16.23 21.36
N SER A 101 -8.51 -15.81 20.67
CA SER A 101 -7.38 -15.04 21.20
C SER A 101 -6.76 -14.16 20.12
N TRP A 102 -5.94 -13.18 20.54
CA TRP A 102 -5.28 -12.24 19.62
C TRP A 102 -4.36 -12.91 18.60
N TRP A 103 -3.77 -14.04 18.93
CA TRP A 103 -2.97 -14.84 18.01
C TRP A 103 -3.71 -15.20 16.71
N TRP A 104 -5.01 -15.45 16.76
CA TRP A 104 -5.81 -15.73 15.57
C TRP A 104 -6.00 -14.50 14.68
N ILE A 105 -5.96 -13.30 15.27
CA ILE A 105 -5.94 -12.03 14.53
C ILE A 105 -4.61 -11.88 13.78
N ASP A 106 -3.48 -12.25 14.41
CA ASP A 106 -2.17 -12.27 13.75
C ASP A 106 -2.14 -13.28 12.60
N VAL A 107 -2.69 -14.48 12.78
CA VAL A 107 -2.81 -15.48 11.70
C VAL A 107 -3.68 -14.96 10.55
N ALA A 108 -4.82 -14.33 10.84
CA ALA A 108 -5.66 -13.71 9.82
C ALA A 108 -4.87 -12.66 9.01
N ASN A 109 -4.02 -11.89 9.68
CA ASN A 109 -3.21 -10.85 9.03
C ASN A 109 -2.00 -11.41 8.26
N ILE A 110 -1.44 -12.57 8.63
CA ILE A 110 -0.50 -13.32 7.78
C ILE A 110 -1.22 -13.70 6.47
N LEU A 111 -2.41 -14.29 6.55
CA LEU A 111 -3.19 -14.66 5.36
C LEU A 111 -3.59 -13.45 4.51
N LEU A 112 -3.97 -12.35 5.15
CA LEU A 112 -4.23 -11.08 4.46
C LEU A 112 -2.96 -10.54 3.78
N GLY A 113 -1.79 -10.66 4.41
CA GLY A 113 -0.50 -10.32 3.82
C GLY A 113 -0.20 -11.13 2.55
N VAL A 114 -0.50 -12.44 2.56
CA VAL A 114 -0.41 -13.29 1.36
C VAL A 114 -1.37 -12.80 0.27
N ASN A 115 -2.63 -12.56 0.62
CA ASN A 115 -3.62 -12.02 -0.33
C ASN A 115 -3.12 -10.72 -0.96
N GLN A 116 -2.65 -9.79 -0.16
CA GLN A 116 -2.19 -8.48 -0.64
C GLN A 116 -0.95 -8.60 -1.55
N ALA A 117 0.01 -9.44 -1.19
CA ALA A 117 1.20 -9.66 -2.01
C ALA A 117 0.86 -10.28 -3.37
N LEU A 118 -0.05 -11.25 -3.40
CA LEU A 118 -0.43 -11.93 -4.63
C LEU A 118 -1.49 -11.15 -5.43
N ALA A 119 -2.66 -10.87 -4.83
CA ALA A 119 -3.77 -10.30 -5.57
C ALA A 119 -3.52 -8.84 -6.00
N TRP A 120 -2.98 -7.98 -5.12
CA TRP A 120 -2.63 -6.60 -5.49
C TRP A 120 -1.58 -6.58 -6.61
N SER A 121 -0.51 -7.36 -6.46
CA SER A 121 0.55 -7.41 -7.48
C SER A 121 0.04 -7.94 -8.81
N MET A 122 -0.80 -8.98 -8.81
CA MET A 122 -1.35 -9.52 -10.06
C MET A 122 -2.31 -8.56 -10.74
N THR A 123 -3.17 -7.85 -10.01
CA THR A 123 -4.06 -6.83 -10.61
C THR A 123 -3.27 -5.68 -11.22
N VAL A 124 -2.13 -5.29 -10.64
CA VAL A 124 -1.20 -4.30 -11.21
C VAL A 124 -0.60 -4.84 -12.51
N ILE A 125 0.08 -5.99 -12.43
CA ILE A 125 0.81 -6.59 -13.56
C ILE A 125 -0.13 -6.84 -14.73
N MET A 126 -1.27 -7.48 -14.50
CA MET A 126 -2.24 -7.80 -15.55
C MET A 126 -2.78 -6.56 -16.27
N LYS A 127 -3.04 -5.44 -15.54
CA LYS A 127 -3.45 -4.20 -16.20
C LYS A 127 -2.36 -3.59 -17.06
N VAL A 128 -1.11 -3.65 -16.59
CA VAL A 128 0.06 -3.22 -17.38
C VAL A 128 0.21 -4.08 -18.64
N ASP A 129 0.08 -5.40 -18.52
CA ASP A 129 0.15 -6.35 -19.64
C ASP A 129 -0.92 -6.03 -20.72
N LEU A 130 -2.15 -5.70 -20.31
CA LEU A 130 -3.26 -5.42 -21.22
C LEU A 130 -3.09 -4.12 -22.00
N VAL A 131 -2.59 -3.05 -21.36
CA VAL A 131 -2.54 -1.71 -21.97
C VAL A 131 -1.28 -1.48 -22.80
N GLY A 132 -0.21 -2.22 -22.55
CA GLY A 132 1.08 -2.04 -23.18
C GLY A 132 1.81 -0.74 -22.79
N PRO A 133 2.96 -0.42 -23.45
CA PRO A 133 3.88 0.64 -23.00
C PRO A 133 3.27 2.04 -22.88
N LYS A 134 2.40 2.39 -23.84
CA LYS A 134 1.90 3.78 -24.00
C LYS A 134 0.99 4.27 -22.86
N ARG A 135 0.35 3.38 -22.07
CA ARG A 135 -0.65 3.75 -21.06
C ARG A 135 -0.40 3.12 -19.68
N ARG A 136 0.83 2.69 -19.41
CA ARG A 136 1.22 2.08 -18.11
C ARG A 136 0.95 3.01 -16.92
N GLY A 137 1.26 4.30 -17.05
CA GLY A 137 1.01 5.27 -15.99
C GLY A 137 -0.47 5.37 -15.62
N LEU A 138 -1.37 5.41 -16.61
CA LEU A 138 -2.82 5.40 -16.36
C LEU A 138 -3.27 4.10 -15.69
N ALA A 139 -2.76 2.95 -16.14
CA ALA A 139 -3.10 1.66 -15.54
C ALA A 139 -2.69 1.57 -14.07
N LEU A 140 -1.48 2.04 -13.74
CA LEU A 140 -0.98 2.11 -12.37
C LEU A 140 -1.79 3.08 -11.53
N GLY A 141 -2.05 4.30 -12.03
CA GLY A 141 -2.84 5.31 -11.32
C GLY A 141 -4.25 4.85 -10.98
N LEU A 142 -4.95 4.22 -11.94
CA LEU A 142 -6.29 3.67 -11.70
C LEU A 142 -6.27 2.46 -10.76
N ASN A 143 -5.21 1.65 -10.80
CA ASN A 143 -5.05 0.56 -9.84
C ASN A 143 -4.99 1.07 -8.42
N GLU A 144 -4.05 1.99 -8.18
CA GLU A 144 -3.80 2.51 -6.84
C GLU A 144 -4.98 3.34 -6.34
N PHE A 145 -5.62 4.14 -7.21
CA PHE A 145 -6.86 4.84 -6.90
C PHE A 145 -7.92 3.86 -6.37
N ALA A 146 -8.25 2.82 -7.15
CA ALA A 146 -9.29 1.87 -6.77
C ALA A 146 -8.97 1.17 -5.44
N GLY A 147 -7.72 0.76 -5.24
CA GLY A 147 -7.27 0.11 -4.01
C GLY A 147 -7.40 1.02 -2.79
N TYR A 148 -6.74 2.18 -2.79
CA TYR A 148 -6.70 3.05 -1.61
C TYR A 148 -8.01 3.79 -1.34
N PHE A 149 -8.76 4.16 -2.37
CA PHE A 149 -10.11 4.68 -2.19
C PHE A 149 -11.01 3.65 -1.47
N SER A 150 -10.89 2.37 -1.85
CA SER A 150 -11.63 1.29 -1.20
C SER A 150 -11.14 1.01 0.23
N VAL A 151 -9.83 1.15 0.52
CA VAL A 151 -9.32 1.14 1.92
C VAL A 151 -10.06 2.19 2.75
N GLY A 152 -10.16 3.42 2.26
CA GLY A 152 -10.88 4.50 2.94
C GLY A 152 -12.37 4.18 3.13
N LEU A 153 -13.05 3.78 2.06
CA LEU A 153 -14.46 3.45 2.10
C LEU A 153 -14.77 2.35 3.12
N MET A 154 -13.97 1.28 3.15
CA MET A 154 -14.18 0.18 4.09
C MET A 154 -13.80 0.57 5.53
N SER A 155 -12.78 1.40 5.74
CA SER A 155 -12.45 1.94 7.06
C SER A 155 -13.60 2.76 7.65
N TRP A 156 -14.27 3.56 6.82
CA TRP A 156 -15.49 4.27 7.20
C TRP A 156 -16.64 3.30 7.47
N ALA A 157 -16.92 2.39 6.55
CA ALA A 157 -18.07 1.49 6.65
C ALA A 157 -17.96 0.59 7.90
N THR A 158 -16.78 0.06 8.20
CA THR A 158 -16.58 -0.77 9.41
C THR A 158 -16.68 0.06 10.68
N GLY A 159 -16.18 1.30 10.69
CA GLY A 159 -16.36 2.23 11.81
C GLY A 159 -17.83 2.55 12.06
N TYR A 160 -18.59 2.82 11.00
CA TYR A 160 -20.03 3.07 11.06
C TYR A 160 -20.80 1.85 11.60
N ILE A 161 -20.55 0.65 11.05
CA ILE A 161 -21.20 -0.58 11.50
C ILE A 161 -20.84 -0.88 12.95
N ALA A 162 -19.57 -0.74 13.33
CA ALA A 162 -19.10 -0.98 14.70
C ALA A 162 -19.73 -0.01 15.70
N GLY A 163 -19.96 1.24 15.30
CA GLY A 163 -20.63 2.25 16.13
C GLY A 163 -22.12 1.98 16.39
N HIS A 164 -22.80 1.32 15.44
CA HIS A 164 -24.22 1.03 15.55
C HIS A 164 -24.54 -0.35 16.14
N TYR A 165 -23.59 -1.30 16.06
CA TYR A 165 -23.80 -2.67 16.51
C TYR A 165 -22.74 -3.07 17.54
N ALA A 166 -21.58 -3.56 17.06
CA ALA A 166 -20.45 -3.98 17.90
C ALA A 166 -19.17 -4.02 17.06
N LEU A 167 -18.00 -4.02 17.72
CA LEU A 167 -16.70 -4.14 17.06
C LEU A 167 -16.57 -5.45 16.27
N ARG A 168 -17.22 -6.52 16.72
CA ARG A 168 -17.42 -7.79 15.99
C ARG A 168 -18.76 -8.45 16.39
N PRO A 169 -19.36 -9.31 15.56
CA PRO A 169 -18.87 -9.79 14.25
C PRO A 169 -19.23 -8.87 13.08
N HIS A 170 -20.13 -7.91 13.28
CA HIS A 170 -20.87 -7.21 12.22
C HIS A 170 -20.00 -6.56 11.14
N PRO A 171 -18.92 -5.79 11.44
CA PRO A 171 -18.10 -5.18 10.42
C PRO A 171 -17.45 -6.20 9.46
N PHE A 172 -17.11 -7.39 9.98
CA PHE A 172 -16.37 -8.41 9.22
C PHE A 172 -17.25 -9.22 8.28
N TYR A 173 -18.59 -9.15 8.38
CA TYR A 173 -19.48 -9.74 7.38
C TYR A 173 -19.27 -9.13 5.99
N LEU A 174 -18.90 -7.85 5.90
CA LEU A 174 -18.51 -7.24 4.63
C LEU A 174 -17.31 -7.98 4.00
N GLY A 175 -16.37 -8.42 4.82
CA GLY A 175 -15.19 -9.16 4.38
C GLY A 175 -15.53 -10.50 3.73
N ILE A 176 -16.53 -11.21 4.25
CA ILE A 176 -17.02 -12.46 3.64
C ILE A 176 -17.54 -12.17 2.23
N GLY A 177 -18.40 -11.16 2.07
CA GLY A 177 -18.92 -10.76 0.78
C GLY A 177 -17.82 -10.39 -0.21
N ILE A 178 -16.86 -9.55 0.22
CA ILE A 178 -15.72 -9.10 -0.59
C ILE A 178 -14.87 -10.30 -1.02
N ALA A 179 -14.53 -11.21 -0.11
CA ALA A 179 -13.66 -12.36 -0.39
C ALA A 179 -14.34 -13.33 -1.38
N VAL A 180 -15.63 -13.63 -1.19
CA VAL A 180 -16.41 -14.51 -2.08
C VAL A 180 -16.55 -13.89 -3.46
N ILE A 181 -16.94 -12.62 -3.55
CA ILE A 181 -17.10 -11.93 -4.84
C ILE A 181 -15.76 -11.80 -5.53
N GLY A 182 -14.69 -11.38 -4.83
CA GLY A 182 -13.34 -11.25 -5.39
C GLY A 182 -12.80 -12.57 -5.93
N LEU A 183 -12.98 -13.67 -5.19
CA LEU A 183 -12.61 -15.02 -5.63
C LEU A 183 -13.41 -15.43 -6.86
N THR A 184 -14.73 -15.28 -6.83
CA THR A 184 -15.63 -15.66 -7.93
C THR A 184 -15.30 -14.90 -9.22
N LEU A 185 -15.14 -13.59 -9.14
CA LEU A 185 -14.78 -12.76 -10.28
C LEU A 185 -13.40 -13.14 -10.83
N SER A 186 -12.42 -13.39 -9.97
CA SER A 186 -11.07 -13.77 -10.38
C SER A 186 -11.03 -15.16 -11.02
N MET A 187 -11.79 -16.12 -10.50
CA MET A 187 -11.83 -17.49 -10.99
C MET A 187 -12.54 -17.61 -12.36
N PHE A 188 -13.72 -17.01 -12.49
CA PHE A 188 -14.59 -17.25 -13.64
C PHE A 188 -14.48 -16.18 -14.74
N PHE A 189 -14.18 -14.92 -14.40
CA PHE A 189 -14.25 -13.81 -15.35
C PHE A 189 -12.91 -13.22 -15.74
N VAL A 190 -11.87 -13.34 -14.92
CA VAL A 190 -10.52 -12.87 -15.29
C VAL A 190 -9.88 -13.84 -16.28
N ARG A 191 -9.22 -13.27 -17.30
CA ARG A 191 -8.44 -13.99 -18.29
C ARG A 191 -6.95 -13.85 -18.01
N GLU A 192 -6.18 -14.92 -18.36
CA GLU A 192 -4.72 -14.89 -18.26
C GLU A 192 -4.11 -13.86 -19.23
N THR A 193 -3.08 -13.13 -18.78
CA THR A 193 -2.44 -12.07 -19.57
C THR A 193 -1.03 -12.40 -20.05
N LEU A 194 -0.49 -13.56 -19.73
CA LEU A 194 0.87 -13.96 -20.09
C LEU A 194 1.15 -13.87 -21.61
N ALA A 195 0.13 -14.17 -22.44
CA ALA A 195 0.25 -14.06 -23.89
C ALA A 195 0.46 -12.60 -24.37
N HIS A 196 -0.04 -11.60 -23.64
CA HIS A 196 0.17 -10.19 -23.96
C HIS A 196 1.64 -9.77 -23.73
N VAL A 197 2.27 -10.29 -22.66
CA VAL A 197 3.70 -10.10 -22.38
C VAL A 197 4.57 -10.73 -23.48
N GLN A 198 4.24 -11.95 -23.89
CA GLN A 198 4.97 -12.63 -24.97
C GLN A 198 4.86 -11.87 -26.29
N LEU A 199 3.71 -11.26 -26.57
CA LEU A 199 3.51 -10.41 -27.74
C LEU A 199 4.39 -9.16 -27.69
N GLU A 200 4.47 -8.50 -26.52
CA GLU A 200 5.32 -7.32 -26.32
C GLU A 200 6.82 -7.68 -26.38
N ALA A 201 7.21 -8.82 -25.81
CA ALA A 201 8.62 -9.25 -25.72
C ALA A 201 9.23 -9.60 -27.08
N ARG A 202 8.44 -9.91 -28.12
CA ARG A 202 8.95 -10.29 -29.47
C ARG A 202 9.82 -9.22 -30.14
N GLY A 203 9.84 -8.00 -29.62
CA GLY A 203 10.66 -6.88 -30.13
C GLY A 203 11.86 -6.49 -29.28
N HIS A 204 12.15 -7.21 -28.18
CA HIS A 204 13.16 -6.78 -27.22
C HIS A 204 14.23 -7.89 -27.01
N ALA A 205 15.52 -7.47 -26.96
CA ALA A 205 16.63 -8.38 -26.66
C ALA A 205 16.53 -8.93 -25.21
N SER A 206 16.99 -10.18 -25.02
CA SER A 206 17.02 -10.81 -23.69
C SER A 206 17.87 -10.01 -22.70
N PRO A 207 17.43 -9.84 -21.46
CA PRO A 207 18.21 -9.11 -20.46
C PRO A 207 19.53 -9.83 -20.14
N SER A 208 20.61 -9.07 -20.01
CA SER A 208 21.87 -9.58 -19.44
C SER A 208 21.62 -10.01 -17.97
N ALA A 209 22.19 -11.15 -17.57
CA ALA A 209 21.99 -11.74 -16.25
C ALA A 209 22.69 -10.93 -15.16
N VAL A 210 22.03 -9.90 -14.62
CA VAL A 210 22.50 -9.20 -13.40
C VAL A 210 22.02 -10.00 -12.18
N THR A 211 22.93 -10.32 -11.25
CA THR A 211 22.59 -11.09 -10.04
C THR A 211 21.70 -10.30 -9.10
N LEU A 212 20.74 -11.00 -8.47
CA LEU A 212 19.83 -10.38 -7.49
C LEU A 212 20.58 -9.67 -6.36
N GLY A 213 21.67 -10.27 -5.85
CA GLY A 213 22.49 -9.68 -4.77
C GLY A 213 23.11 -8.35 -5.15
N HIS A 214 23.61 -8.21 -6.37
CA HIS A 214 24.18 -6.95 -6.86
C HIS A 214 23.09 -5.87 -6.98
N VAL A 215 21.94 -6.21 -7.57
CA VAL A 215 20.81 -5.26 -7.69
C VAL A 215 20.30 -4.85 -6.31
N PHE A 216 20.20 -5.79 -5.38
CA PHE A 216 19.78 -5.51 -4.01
C PHE A 216 20.73 -4.53 -3.32
N TYR A 217 22.05 -4.76 -3.41
CA TYR A 217 23.07 -3.86 -2.86
C TYR A 217 22.97 -2.46 -3.48
N VAL A 218 23.00 -2.37 -4.82
CA VAL A 218 22.97 -1.07 -5.53
C VAL A 218 21.69 -0.30 -5.21
N THR A 219 20.54 -0.98 -5.19
CA THR A 219 19.24 -0.33 -4.94
C THR A 219 19.12 0.09 -3.48
N THR A 220 19.70 -0.66 -2.54
CA THR A 220 19.57 -0.38 -1.11
C THR A 220 20.55 0.68 -0.63
N ILE A 221 21.85 0.59 -0.98
CA ILE A 221 22.91 1.47 -0.43
C ILE A 221 23.96 1.90 -1.46
N GLY A 222 24.08 1.20 -2.59
CA GLY A 222 25.16 1.46 -3.56
C GLY A 222 24.93 2.70 -4.44
N ASN A 223 23.72 3.27 -4.47
CA ASN A 223 23.39 4.49 -5.19
C ASN A 223 22.59 5.44 -4.30
N ALA A 224 23.05 6.66 -4.12
CA ALA A 224 22.46 7.64 -3.20
C ALA A 224 20.99 7.98 -3.53
N SER A 225 20.64 8.11 -4.82
CA SER A 225 19.26 8.39 -5.24
C SER A 225 18.32 7.20 -5.00
N LEU A 226 18.79 5.97 -5.25
CA LEU A 226 18.03 4.75 -4.99
C LEU A 226 17.86 4.51 -3.49
N PHE A 227 18.93 4.73 -2.69
CA PHE A 227 18.84 4.72 -1.22
C PHE A 227 17.80 5.72 -0.72
N ALA A 228 17.87 6.98 -1.20
CA ALA A 228 16.93 8.03 -0.82
C ALA A 228 15.48 7.64 -1.16
N ALA A 229 15.24 7.01 -2.31
CA ALA A 229 13.92 6.51 -2.68
C ALA A 229 13.47 5.32 -1.83
N CYS A 230 14.35 4.35 -1.55
CA CYS A 230 14.03 3.18 -0.73
C CYS A 230 13.69 3.55 0.71
N GLN A 231 14.49 4.42 1.34
CA GLN A 231 14.22 4.87 2.70
C GLN A 231 12.95 5.73 2.78
N ALA A 232 12.68 6.58 1.77
CA ALA A 232 11.44 7.37 1.73
C ALA A 232 10.20 6.47 1.56
N GLY A 233 10.29 5.44 0.74
CA GLY A 233 9.24 4.44 0.62
C GLY A 233 9.00 3.67 1.91
N LEU A 234 10.07 3.27 2.61
CA LEU A 234 9.98 2.62 3.92
C LEU A 234 9.29 3.52 4.93
N VAL A 235 9.73 4.80 5.05
CA VAL A 235 9.17 5.74 6.02
C VAL A 235 7.73 6.13 5.66
N ASN A 236 7.38 6.24 4.38
CA ASN A 236 6.01 6.45 3.96
C ASN A 236 5.07 5.35 4.47
N ASN A 237 5.46 4.08 4.34
CA ASN A 237 4.66 2.96 4.86
C ASN A 237 4.84 2.74 6.38
N LEU A 238 5.90 3.26 6.99
CA LEU A 238 6.04 3.35 8.44
C LEU A 238 4.95 4.26 9.02
N ASN A 239 4.63 5.37 8.33
CA ASN A 239 3.50 6.24 8.69
C ASN A 239 2.18 5.48 8.68
N ASP A 240 1.98 4.60 7.68
CA ASP A 240 0.80 3.74 7.61
C ASP A 240 0.74 2.75 8.77
N GLY A 241 1.87 2.10 9.09
CA GLY A 241 1.95 1.16 10.20
C GLY A 241 1.58 1.81 11.55
N MET A 242 2.09 3.01 11.81
CA MET A 242 1.69 3.82 12.98
C MET A 242 0.23 4.23 12.89
N SER A 243 -0.19 4.81 11.78
CA SER A 243 -1.56 5.32 11.60
C SER A 243 -2.62 4.23 11.78
N TRP A 244 -2.36 3.01 11.28
CA TRP A 244 -3.31 1.90 11.38
C TRP A 244 -3.38 1.31 12.79
N GLY A 245 -2.26 1.32 13.53
CA GLY A 245 -2.19 0.74 14.87
C GLY A 245 -2.50 1.74 15.98
N ILE A 246 -1.93 2.94 15.90
CA ILE A 246 -1.91 3.91 17.02
C ILE A 246 -3.05 4.92 16.95
N TYR A 247 -3.40 5.44 15.77
CA TYR A 247 -4.42 6.48 15.66
C TYR A 247 -5.80 6.10 16.20
N PRO A 248 -6.35 4.89 15.97
CA PRO A 248 -7.64 4.53 16.58
C PRO A 248 -7.61 4.60 18.10
N LEU A 249 -6.52 4.14 18.73
CA LEU A 249 -6.33 4.18 20.18
C LEU A 249 -6.12 5.61 20.67
N TYR A 250 -5.35 6.42 19.94
CA TYR A 250 -5.12 7.83 20.26
C TYR A 250 -6.42 8.62 20.23
N PHE A 251 -7.23 8.51 19.18
CA PHE A 251 -8.50 9.22 19.10
C PHE A 251 -9.52 8.73 20.16
N ALA A 252 -9.55 7.43 20.43
CA ALA A 252 -10.39 6.85 21.47
C ALA A 252 -10.02 7.38 22.87
N SER A 253 -8.72 7.63 23.14
CA SER A 253 -8.28 8.22 24.43
C SER A 253 -8.79 9.65 24.66
N PHE A 254 -9.22 10.35 23.62
CA PHE A 254 -9.93 11.64 23.69
C PHE A 254 -11.45 11.49 23.69
N GLY A 255 -11.98 10.29 23.84
CA GLY A 255 -13.42 10.03 23.91
C GLY A 255 -14.14 9.97 22.56
N LEU A 256 -13.42 9.87 21.42
CA LEU A 256 -14.08 9.68 20.14
C LEU A 256 -14.67 8.27 20.03
N GLY A 257 -15.93 8.21 19.60
CA GLY A 257 -16.56 6.94 19.20
C GLY A 257 -15.97 6.37 17.91
N VAL A 258 -16.09 5.05 17.74
CA VAL A 258 -15.52 4.31 16.61
C VAL A 258 -16.00 4.81 15.25
N GLU A 259 -17.22 5.34 15.17
CA GLU A 259 -17.78 5.94 13.95
C GLU A 259 -16.99 7.19 13.50
N ALA A 260 -16.74 8.12 14.45
CA ALA A 260 -15.95 9.33 14.19
C ALA A 260 -14.48 8.99 13.84
N ILE A 261 -13.92 7.98 14.50
CA ILE A 261 -12.59 7.44 14.18
C ILE A 261 -12.59 6.88 12.75
N GLY A 262 -13.63 6.13 12.35
CA GLY A 262 -13.79 5.60 11.00
C GLY A 262 -13.79 6.69 9.91
N VAL A 263 -14.43 7.85 10.18
CA VAL A 263 -14.40 9.01 9.27
C VAL A 263 -12.96 9.53 9.09
N ILE A 264 -12.23 9.77 10.18
CA ILE A 264 -10.85 10.25 10.11
C ILE A 264 -9.97 9.24 9.34
N LYS A 265 -10.14 7.94 9.63
CA LYS A 265 -9.40 6.86 8.99
C LYS A 265 -9.71 6.69 7.51
N ALA A 266 -10.89 7.10 7.06
CA ALA A 266 -11.28 7.08 5.65
C ALA A 266 -10.66 8.22 4.84
N ILE A 267 -10.50 9.40 5.44
CA ILE A 267 -10.05 10.61 4.76
C ILE A 267 -8.63 10.43 4.22
N TYR A 268 -7.71 9.94 5.03
CA TYR A 268 -6.32 9.76 4.64
C TYR A 268 -6.17 8.92 3.35
N PRO A 269 -6.59 7.65 3.28
CA PRO A 269 -6.46 6.85 2.08
C PRO A 269 -7.39 7.31 0.95
N GLY A 270 -8.52 7.94 1.26
CA GLY A 270 -9.42 8.54 0.26
C GLY A 270 -8.75 9.70 -0.48
N VAL A 271 -8.17 10.66 0.24
CA VAL A 271 -7.43 11.79 -0.34
C VAL A 271 -6.22 11.29 -1.12
N TRP A 272 -5.45 10.36 -0.55
CA TRP A 272 -4.33 9.73 -1.24
C TRP A 272 -4.77 9.07 -2.55
N GLY A 273 -5.78 8.20 -2.51
CA GLY A 273 -6.28 7.51 -3.70
C GLY A 273 -6.70 8.46 -4.81
N VAL A 274 -7.46 9.51 -4.49
CA VAL A 274 -7.96 10.48 -5.48
C VAL A 274 -6.82 11.33 -6.05
N LEU A 275 -5.97 11.89 -5.22
CA LEU A 275 -4.98 12.87 -5.65
C LEU A 275 -3.80 12.25 -6.41
N GLN A 276 -3.48 10.97 -6.19
CA GLN A 276 -2.37 10.34 -6.92
C GLN A 276 -2.61 10.23 -8.44
N ILE A 277 -3.85 10.32 -8.90
CA ILE A 277 -4.17 10.37 -10.33
C ILE A 277 -3.52 11.63 -10.97
N ALA A 278 -3.47 12.73 -10.23
CA ALA A 278 -2.90 13.98 -10.68
C ALA A 278 -1.40 14.10 -10.40
N THR A 279 -0.93 13.57 -9.27
CA THR A 279 0.46 13.77 -8.83
C THR A 279 1.48 12.97 -9.65
N GLY A 280 1.09 11.82 -10.25
CA GLY A 280 1.94 11.11 -11.19
C GLY A 280 2.38 11.99 -12.38
N PRO A 281 1.46 12.50 -13.20
CA PRO A 281 1.79 13.44 -14.27
C PRO A 281 2.46 14.74 -13.82
N LEU A 282 2.14 15.22 -12.61
CA LEU A 282 2.75 16.41 -12.05
C LEU A 282 4.25 16.20 -11.77
N SER A 283 4.63 15.00 -11.33
CA SER A 283 6.02 14.64 -11.08
C SER A 283 6.88 14.64 -12.38
N ASP A 284 6.27 14.41 -13.54
CA ASP A 284 6.95 14.48 -14.82
C ASP A 284 7.32 15.94 -15.21
N ARG A 285 6.57 16.91 -14.69
CA ARG A 285 6.77 18.35 -14.99
C ARG A 285 7.63 19.06 -13.94
N TRP A 286 7.43 18.75 -12.67
CA TRP A 286 8.07 19.46 -11.54
C TRP A 286 9.32 18.75 -11.02
N GLY A 287 9.62 17.56 -11.54
CA GLY A 287 10.71 16.71 -11.09
C GLY A 287 10.31 15.77 -9.94
N ARG A 288 11.12 14.75 -9.74
CA ARG A 288 10.84 13.69 -8.74
C ARG A 288 11.21 14.10 -7.33
N LYS A 289 12.42 14.66 -7.18
CA LYS A 289 13.02 15.04 -5.90
C LYS A 289 12.15 16.01 -5.11
N GLY A 290 11.74 17.11 -5.76
CA GLY A 290 10.94 18.17 -5.13
C GLY A 290 9.60 17.67 -4.62
N LEU A 291 8.89 16.83 -5.40
CA LEU A 291 7.61 16.26 -5.00
C LEU A 291 7.74 15.24 -3.87
N ILE A 292 8.76 14.38 -3.89
CA ILE A 292 8.98 13.41 -2.81
C ILE A 292 9.34 14.14 -1.52
N ALA A 293 10.32 15.03 -1.54
CA ALA A 293 10.75 15.78 -0.36
C ALA A 293 9.61 16.63 0.22
N GLY A 294 8.92 17.40 -0.65
CA GLY A 294 7.77 18.22 -0.25
C GLY A 294 6.61 17.40 0.30
N GLY A 295 6.31 16.27 -0.33
CA GLY A 295 5.27 15.35 0.13
C GLY A 295 5.57 14.76 1.50
N MET A 296 6.82 14.38 1.79
CA MET A 296 7.25 13.92 3.13
C MET A 296 7.12 15.03 4.18
N ILE A 297 7.47 16.28 3.83
CA ILE A 297 7.29 17.43 4.73
C ILE A 297 5.80 17.68 5.03
N VAL A 298 4.95 17.61 4.01
CA VAL A 298 3.48 17.77 4.17
C VAL A 298 2.91 16.66 5.04
N GLN A 299 3.35 15.40 4.86
CA GLN A 299 2.95 14.29 5.75
C GLN A 299 3.38 14.55 7.20
N ALA A 300 4.64 14.93 7.42
CA ALA A 300 5.16 15.22 8.75
C ALA A 300 4.35 16.34 9.44
N ALA A 301 4.03 17.40 8.71
CA ALA A 301 3.18 18.49 9.21
C ALA A 301 1.78 18.01 9.59
N GLY A 302 1.16 17.14 8.77
CA GLY A 302 -0.14 16.54 9.05
C GLY A 302 -0.13 15.65 10.29
N ILE A 303 0.91 14.82 10.45
CA ILE A 303 1.10 13.96 11.63
C ILE A 303 1.31 14.82 12.89
N TRP A 304 2.15 15.86 12.81
CA TRP A 304 2.34 16.78 13.96
C TRP A 304 1.08 17.56 14.31
N LEU A 305 0.34 18.06 13.32
CA LEU A 305 -0.93 18.74 13.57
C LEU A 305 -1.90 17.82 14.33
N THR A 306 -1.96 16.55 13.98
CA THR A 306 -2.83 15.55 14.64
C THR A 306 -2.50 15.39 16.11
N VAL A 307 -1.22 15.41 16.51
CA VAL A 307 -0.81 15.17 17.90
C VAL A 307 -0.70 16.45 18.73
N THR A 308 -0.45 17.61 18.10
CA THR A 308 -0.29 18.88 18.82
C THR A 308 -1.61 19.60 19.06
N VAL A 309 -2.61 19.40 18.19
CA VAL A 309 -3.92 20.06 18.28
C VAL A 309 -5.01 18.99 18.40
N SER A 310 -5.41 18.71 19.64
CA SER A 310 -6.37 17.65 19.98
C SER A 310 -7.82 18.07 19.75
N THR A 311 -8.17 18.41 18.51
CA THR A 311 -9.54 18.76 18.10
C THR A 311 -9.94 18.00 16.83
N TYR A 312 -11.23 17.69 16.70
CA TYR A 312 -11.74 16.95 15.55
C TYR A 312 -11.40 17.62 14.19
N PRO A 313 -11.56 18.96 14.01
CA PRO A 313 -11.15 19.61 12.77
C PRO A 313 -9.65 19.50 12.47
N ALA A 314 -8.79 19.54 13.50
CA ALA A 314 -7.35 19.39 13.33
C ALA A 314 -6.99 17.96 12.88
N TRP A 315 -7.65 16.95 13.42
CA TRP A 315 -7.48 15.54 13.03
C TRP A 315 -7.91 15.29 11.59
N ILE A 316 -9.05 15.86 11.15
CA ILE A 316 -9.49 15.84 9.76
C ILE A 316 -8.44 16.52 8.85
N THR A 317 -7.98 17.70 9.21
CA THR A 317 -6.96 18.44 8.45
C THR A 317 -5.64 17.68 8.39
N GLY A 318 -5.21 17.07 9.51
CA GLY A 318 -4.03 16.21 9.58
C GLY A 318 -4.14 15.01 8.64
N ALA A 319 -5.30 14.36 8.60
CA ALA A 319 -5.56 13.24 7.70
C ALA A 319 -5.55 13.67 6.21
N VAL A 320 -6.08 14.85 5.88
CA VAL A 320 -6.02 15.43 4.52
C VAL A 320 -4.57 15.73 4.12
N LEU A 321 -3.79 16.37 5.00
CA LEU A 321 -2.38 16.68 4.73
C LEU A 321 -1.55 15.41 4.55
N GLN A 322 -1.76 14.40 5.41
CA GLN A 322 -1.10 13.11 5.29
C GLN A 322 -1.45 12.43 3.95
N GLY A 323 -2.72 12.45 3.55
CA GLY A 323 -3.17 11.90 2.26
C GLY A 323 -2.59 12.64 1.05
N LEU A 324 -2.57 13.97 1.10
CA LEU A 324 -1.97 14.81 0.05
C LEU A 324 -0.46 14.52 -0.08
N GLY A 325 0.27 14.52 1.04
CA GLY A 325 1.70 14.23 1.04
C GLY A 325 2.00 12.84 0.50
N THR A 326 1.24 11.81 0.92
CA THR A 326 1.39 10.44 0.40
C THR A 326 1.09 10.35 -1.10
N ALA A 327 0.09 11.07 -1.60
CA ALA A 327 -0.21 11.14 -3.02
C ALA A 327 0.95 11.77 -3.83
N MET A 328 1.66 12.74 -3.28
CA MET A 328 2.85 13.32 -3.89
C MET A 328 4.03 12.36 -3.92
N VAL A 329 4.18 11.55 -2.88
CA VAL A 329 5.34 10.65 -2.66
C VAL A 329 5.21 9.34 -3.42
N TYR A 330 4.08 8.65 -3.26
CA TYR A 330 3.95 7.23 -3.62
C TYR A 330 4.18 6.93 -5.11
N PRO A 331 3.46 7.56 -6.08
CA PRO A 331 3.70 7.31 -7.49
C PRO A 331 5.07 7.84 -7.95
N THR A 332 5.53 8.93 -7.35
CA THR A 332 6.78 9.59 -7.69
C THR A 332 7.99 8.76 -7.32
N LEU A 333 7.95 8.00 -6.21
CA LEU A 333 9.01 7.07 -5.82
C LEU A 333 9.18 5.93 -6.83
N LEU A 334 8.09 5.37 -7.33
CA LEU A 334 8.14 4.33 -8.37
C LEU A 334 8.80 4.87 -9.66
N ALA A 335 8.46 6.10 -10.04
CA ALA A 335 9.08 6.77 -11.17
C ALA A 335 10.57 7.04 -10.91
N ALA A 336 10.95 7.57 -9.73
CA ALA A 336 12.34 7.83 -9.37
C ALA A 336 13.22 6.56 -9.41
N ILE A 337 12.73 5.41 -8.88
CA ILE A 337 13.44 4.13 -9.01
C ILE A 337 13.63 3.77 -10.48
N THR A 338 12.60 3.97 -11.29
CA THR A 338 12.65 3.64 -12.73
C THR A 338 13.65 4.51 -13.47
N ASP A 339 13.73 5.80 -13.12
CA ASP A 339 14.60 6.78 -13.78
C ASP A 339 16.10 6.57 -13.41
N HIS A 340 16.38 6.07 -12.20
CA HIS A 340 17.75 5.83 -11.72
C HIS A 340 18.25 4.40 -11.94
N THR A 341 17.49 3.54 -12.62
CA THR A 341 17.87 2.14 -12.84
C THR A 341 18.03 1.81 -14.33
N HIS A 342 19.03 0.98 -14.63
CA HIS A 342 19.23 0.47 -15.99
C HIS A 342 18.01 -0.39 -16.42
N PRO A 343 17.55 -0.30 -17.67
CA PRO A 343 16.39 -1.04 -18.15
C PRO A 343 16.41 -2.56 -17.85
N THR A 344 17.58 -3.19 -17.91
CA THR A 344 17.77 -4.63 -17.65
C THR A 344 17.60 -5.04 -16.19
N SER A 345 17.81 -4.13 -15.23
CA SER A 345 17.67 -4.39 -13.78
C SER A 345 16.44 -3.74 -13.15
N ARG A 346 15.69 -2.93 -13.91
CA ARG A 346 14.59 -2.10 -13.43
C ARG A 346 13.51 -2.89 -12.68
N ALA A 347 13.07 -4.02 -13.22
CA ALA A 347 12.06 -4.85 -12.60
C ALA A 347 12.52 -5.40 -11.22
N THR A 348 13.79 -5.83 -11.15
CA THR A 348 14.40 -6.32 -9.90
C THR A 348 14.56 -5.19 -8.88
N SER A 349 15.01 -3.99 -9.32
CA SER A 349 15.14 -2.82 -8.43
C SER A 349 13.78 -2.37 -7.88
N LEU A 350 12.73 -2.40 -8.69
CA LEU A 350 11.35 -2.15 -8.21
C LEU A 350 10.90 -3.20 -7.17
N GLY A 351 11.31 -4.45 -7.34
CA GLY A 351 11.07 -5.52 -6.35
C GLY A 351 11.77 -5.24 -5.01
N VAL A 352 13.04 -4.83 -5.05
CA VAL A 352 13.82 -4.43 -3.86
C VAL A 352 13.20 -3.21 -3.18
N TYR A 353 12.82 -2.18 -3.96
CA TYR A 353 12.12 -1.02 -3.44
C TYR A 353 10.81 -1.41 -2.73
N ARG A 354 9.99 -2.27 -3.35
CA ARG A 354 8.74 -2.75 -2.74
C ARG A 354 8.96 -3.52 -1.45
N PHE A 355 10.03 -4.32 -1.38
CA PHE A 355 10.41 -5.00 -0.15
C PHE A 355 10.66 -4.00 0.98
N TRP A 356 11.50 -2.97 0.77
CA TRP A 356 11.78 -1.95 1.77
C TRP A 356 10.54 -1.12 2.13
N ARG A 357 9.79 -0.70 1.12
CA ARG A 357 8.54 0.02 1.31
C ARG A 357 7.56 -0.77 2.19
N ASP A 358 7.30 -2.02 1.86
CA ASP A 358 6.29 -2.81 2.56
C ASP A 358 6.78 -3.29 3.94
N SER A 359 8.10 -3.40 4.16
CA SER A 359 8.69 -3.57 5.49
C SER A 359 8.39 -2.38 6.41
N GLY A 360 8.15 -1.20 5.85
CA GLY A 360 7.74 -0.01 6.59
C GLY A 360 6.49 -0.22 7.44
N TYR A 361 5.50 -1.00 6.98
CA TYR A 361 4.31 -1.34 7.77
C TYR A 361 4.68 -2.01 9.09
N ALA A 362 5.52 -3.05 9.01
CA ALA A 362 5.93 -3.81 10.18
C ALA A 362 6.82 -2.98 11.11
N ILE A 363 7.80 -2.27 10.56
CA ILE A 363 8.72 -1.41 11.33
C ILE A 363 7.94 -0.28 12.01
N GLY A 364 7.00 0.35 11.30
CA GLY A 364 6.18 1.44 11.83
C GLY A 364 5.27 1.00 12.97
N ALA A 365 4.58 -0.13 12.79
CA ALA A 365 3.73 -0.70 13.81
C ALA A 365 4.51 -1.12 15.07
N LEU A 366 5.64 -1.82 14.89
CA LEU A 366 6.48 -2.26 16.00
C LEU A 366 7.10 -1.07 16.73
N LEU A 367 7.73 -0.14 16.00
CA LEU A 367 8.39 1.03 16.59
C LEU A 367 7.39 1.90 17.35
N SER A 368 6.25 2.21 16.72
CA SER A 368 5.23 3.04 17.35
C SER A 368 4.55 2.34 18.53
N GLY A 369 4.35 1.02 18.47
CA GLY A 369 3.84 0.22 19.57
C GLY A 369 4.77 0.25 20.78
N ILE A 370 6.07 -0.03 20.58
CA ILE A 370 7.09 0.02 21.64
C ILE A 370 7.17 1.40 22.29
N VAL A 371 7.24 2.46 21.47
CA VAL A 371 7.33 3.83 22.03
C VAL A 371 6.02 4.22 22.73
N ALA A 372 4.88 3.77 22.24
CA ALA A 372 3.60 3.99 22.91
C ALA A 372 3.52 3.30 24.27
N ASP A 373 4.07 2.08 24.39
CA ASP A 373 4.13 1.36 25.66
C ASP A 373 5.10 2.01 26.67
N LEU A 374 6.22 2.56 26.21
CA LEU A 374 7.26 3.14 27.08
C LEU A 374 6.99 4.58 27.47
N VAL A 375 6.48 5.40 26.54
CA VAL A 375 6.40 6.86 26.70
C VAL A 375 4.98 7.41 26.47
N GLY A 376 4.13 6.63 25.78
CA GLY A 376 2.75 7.00 25.49
C GLY A 376 2.46 7.21 23.99
N LEU A 377 1.17 7.20 23.64
CA LEU A 377 0.68 7.29 22.25
C LEU A 377 1.15 8.57 21.53
N GLY A 378 1.11 9.72 22.21
CA GLY A 378 1.56 10.99 21.64
C GLY A 378 3.04 10.99 21.26
N ALA A 379 3.91 10.41 22.11
CA ALA A 379 5.34 10.31 21.86
C ALA A 379 5.64 9.44 20.60
N ALA A 380 4.91 8.35 20.44
CA ALA A 380 5.02 7.50 19.23
C ALA A 380 4.67 8.28 17.95
N ILE A 381 3.61 9.10 17.99
CA ILE A 381 3.18 9.92 16.85
C ILE A 381 4.23 11.01 16.56
N HIS A 382 4.76 11.69 17.59
CA HIS A 382 5.83 12.68 17.43
C HIS A 382 7.10 12.09 16.81
N LEU A 383 7.51 10.89 17.25
CA LEU A 383 8.67 10.20 16.69
C LEU A 383 8.48 9.91 15.20
N VAL A 384 7.33 9.38 14.82
CA VAL A 384 7.03 9.07 13.42
C VAL A 384 6.99 10.34 12.57
N ALA A 385 6.42 11.44 13.07
CA ALA A 385 6.46 12.72 12.38
C ALA A 385 7.90 13.23 12.17
N ALA A 386 8.76 13.11 13.19
CA ALA A 386 10.17 13.49 13.10
C ALA A 386 10.93 12.63 12.08
N LEU A 387 10.72 11.30 12.08
CA LEU A 387 11.33 10.40 11.10
C LEU A 387 10.84 10.72 9.67
N THR A 388 9.58 11.12 9.53
CA THR A 388 9.03 11.50 8.23
C THR A 388 9.66 12.78 7.69
N LEU A 389 9.83 13.80 8.55
CA LEU A 389 10.54 15.02 8.19
C LEU A 389 12.00 14.72 7.81
N LEU A 390 12.70 13.94 8.66
CA LEU A 390 14.08 13.55 8.40
C LEU A 390 14.23 12.82 7.07
N SER A 391 13.31 11.91 6.77
CA SER A 391 13.26 11.20 5.49
C SER A 391 13.10 12.16 4.30
N GLY A 392 12.23 13.17 4.42
CA GLY A 392 12.10 14.22 3.42
C GLY A 392 13.39 15.02 3.21
N LEU A 393 14.10 15.34 4.29
CA LEU A 393 15.42 16.00 4.23
C LEU A 393 16.47 15.11 3.56
N VAL A 394 16.50 13.80 3.88
CA VAL A 394 17.40 12.85 3.20
C VAL A 394 17.15 12.86 1.69
N VAL A 395 15.90 12.84 1.25
CA VAL A 395 15.58 12.96 -0.18
C VAL A 395 16.07 14.30 -0.75
N ALA A 396 15.82 15.40 -0.04
CA ALA A 396 16.24 16.73 -0.49
C ALA A 396 17.75 16.88 -0.69
N PHE A 397 18.57 16.17 0.11
CA PHE A 397 20.04 16.28 0.04
C PHE A 397 20.70 15.15 -0.76
N ALA A 398 20.21 13.90 -0.64
CA ALA A 398 20.88 12.74 -1.22
C ALA A 398 20.35 12.35 -2.61
N MET A 399 19.11 12.68 -2.97
CA MET A 399 18.56 12.35 -4.29
C MET A 399 19.04 13.36 -5.34
N ALA A 400 19.58 12.87 -6.45
CA ALA A 400 19.78 13.67 -7.65
C ALA A 400 18.47 13.75 -8.44
N GLU A 401 18.19 14.91 -9.08
CA GLU A 401 17.09 14.97 -10.05
C GLU A 401 17.50 14.19 -11.29
N ALA A 402 16.67 13.25 -11.72
CA ALA A 402 16.92 12.55 -12.96
C ALA A 402 16.61 13.50 -14.13
N ASN A 403 17.63 13.81 -14.95
CA ASN A 403 17.37 14.46 -16.22
C ASN A 403 16.50 13.53 -17.07
N PRO A 404 15.29 13.94 -17.49
CA PRO A 404 14.51 13.15 -18.42
C PRO A 404 15.35 13.01 -19.69
N GLN A 405 15.84 11.79 -19.97
CA GLN A 405 16.45 11.53 -21.26
C GLN A 405 15.37 11.78 -22.32
N PRO A 406 15.62 12.63 -23.32
CA PRO A 406 14.68 12.81 -24.40
C PRO A 406 14.45 11.44 -25.02
N VAL A 407 13.19 11.00 -25.04
CA VAL A 407 12.78 9.80 -25.80
C VAL A 407 13.24 10.07 -27.23
N ALA A 408 14.28 9.36 -27.67
CA ALA A 408 14.68 9.37 -29.07
C ALA A 408 13.45 8.92 -29.87
N VAL A 409 12.75 9.88 -30.46
CA VAL A 409 11.71 9.60 -31.45
C VAL A 409 12.50 9.07 -32.64
N ALA A 410 12.50 7.73 -32.80
CA ALA A 410 12.97 7.10 -34.03
C ALA A 410 12.07 7.65 -35.14
N SER A 411 12.68 8.48 -35.98
CA SER A 411 12.12 9.02 -37.23
C SER A 411 11.86 7.91 -38.23
#